data_2bc0b05ba717f0a6606b0285a257fdf2
#
_entry.id   2bc0b05ba717f0a6606b0285a257fdf2
#
_cell.length_a   1.000
_cell.length_b   1.000
_cell.length_c   1.000
_cell.angle_alpha   90.00
_cell.angle_beta   90.00
_cell.angle_gamma   90.00
#
_symmetry.space_group_name_H-M   'P 1'
#
loop_
_entity.id
_entity.type
_entity.pdbx_description
1 polymer ?
#
loop_
_entity_poly.entity_id
_entity_poly.type
_entity_poly.pdbx_seq_one_letter_code
_entity_poly.pdbx_strand_id
1 'polypeptide(L)'
;MLIAGEASGDLLAAELVSALRGHAYSLDPSSNPQFFGTGGARMAESDVELAFDLTQHSVIGISDVLKKYFEFRRLFNQLLALTIKRKPDVIIGVDFGGFNLRFGHAVKQYIRGNPFSKWNPKIVQFVSPQVWASRPGRAKRLETDYDLLLSIFPFEKDWYAKRVPRLRVEFVGHPMVGRFGEAESRKQKAETVECGDMSPFSSARHVAQLQSADVSARSKILLLPGSRKGELQRHLPVLLDALRLIQTKLPQVRAKVVLPSEQFKELAGGPHALPPGVEIQTGNLPQALVQADIAIASTGTVTMECAFFGVPSVTLYKTSWFNYEIARRIATVKWATMPNILANEEVYPEFIQNAATPESISRAALELLQDESRRAKIKSQLATIVSSLGEPGAARRAAEAIMGLFK
;
A
#
# COMPACT_ATOMS: atom_id res chain seq x y z
N MET A 1 5.39 -7.87 -21.37
CA MET A 1 6.51 -7.36 -20.56
C MET A 1 5.97 -6.66 -19.32
N LEU A 2 6.58 -6.87 -18.12
CA LEU A 2 6.15 -6.21 -16.88
C LEU A 2 7.31 -5.44 -16.23
N ILE A 3 6.98 -4.34 -15.55
CA ILE A 3 7.95 -3.48 -14.86
C ILE A 3 7.44 -3.18 -13.46
N ALA A 4 8.05 -3.79 -12.45
CA ALA A 4 7.80 -3.53 -11.04
C ALA A 4 9.12 -3.13 -10.34
N GLY A 5 9.08 -2.11 -9.49
CA GLY A 5 10.28 -1.54 -8.87
C GLY A 5 10.31 -1.62 -7.35
N GLU A 6 9.22 -2.05 -6.71
CA GLU A 6 9.10 -2.19 -5.26
C GLU A 6 8.44 -3.53 -4.92
N ALA A 7 8.61 -4.02 -3.70
CA ALA A 7 8.09 -5.32 -3.26
C ALA A 7 6.55 -5.43 -3.40
N SER A 8 5.82 -4.33 -3.17
CA SER A 8 4.37 -4.28 -3.39
C SER A 8 3.99 -4.45 -4.86
N GLY A 9 4.73 -3.77 -5.74
CA GLY A 9 4.54 -3.87 -7.19
C GLY A 9 4.91 -5.26 -7.74
N ASP A 10 5.96 -5.88 -7.20
CA ASP A 10 6.39 -7.24 -7.55
C ASP A 10 5.31 -8.28 -7.23
N LEU A 11 4.71 -8.20 -6.04
CA LEU A 11 3.60 -9.06 -5.66
C LEU A 11 2.36 -8.85 -6.57
N LEU A 12 2.00 -7.60 -6.86
CA LEU A 12 0.89 -7.27 -7.74
C LEU A 12 1.12 -7.75 -9.18
N ALA A 13 2.36 -7.64 -9.67
CA ALA A 13 2.74 -8.12 -10.99
C ALA A 13 2.64 -9.64 -11.08
N ALA A 14 3.06 -10.37 -10.06
CA ALA A 14 2.95 -11.83 -9.98
C ALA A 14 1.48 -12.29 -10.01
N GLU A 15 0.60 -11.65 -9.23
CA GLU A 15 -0.84 -11.89 -9.24
C GLU A 15 -1.46 -11.61 -10.62
N LEU A 16 -1.04 -10.51 -11.27
CA LEU A 16 -1.51 -10.16 -12.62
C LEU A 16 -1.05 -11.18 -13.68
N VAL A 17 0.19 -11.65 -13.60
CA VAL A 17 0.71 -12.69 -14.51
C VAL A 17 -0.13 -13.97 -14.41
N SER A 18 -0.41 -14.41 -13.18
CA SER A 18 -1.26 -15.58 -12.94
C SER A 18 -2.67 -15.40 -13.53
N ALA A 19 -3.25 -14.20 -13.36
CA ALA A 19 -4.56 -13.87 -13.91
C ALA A 19 -4.56 -13.80 -15.45
N LEU A 20 -3.51 -13.23 -16.06
CA LEU A 20 -3.35 -13.17 -17.52
C LEU A 20 -3.20 -14.56 -18.14
N ARG A 21 -2.41 -15.45 -17.52
CA ARG A 21 -2.31 -16.86 -17.96
C ARG A 21 -3.65 -17.59 -17.88
N GLY A 22 -4.33 -17.48 -16.74
CA GLY A 22 -5.63 -18.10 -16.55
C GLY A 22 -6.67 -17.59 -17.56
N HIS A 23 -6.68 -16.29 -17.84
CA HIS A 23 -7.59 -15.71 -18.83
C HIS A 23 -7.23 -16.15 -20.26
N ALA A 24 -5.95 -16.13 -20.64
CA ALA A 24 -5.49 -16.60 -21.95
C ALA A 24 -5.85 -18.06 -22.17
N TYR A 25 -5.59 -18.93 -21.19
CA TYR A 25 -5.95 -20.36 -21.23
C TYR A 25 -7.45 -20.59 -21.38
N SER A 26 -8.28 -19.77 -20.72
CA SER A 26 -9.75 -19.86 -20.83
C SER A 26 -10.28 -19.50 -22.22
N LEU A 27 -9.57 -18.64 -22.95
CA LEU A 27 -9.92 -18.28 -24.34
C LEU A 27 -9.38 -19.28 -25.35
N ASP A 28 -8.17 -19.74 -25.15
CA ASP A 28 -7.50 -20.75 -25.97
C ASP A 28 -6.57 -21.60 -25.10
N PRO A 29 -6.93 -22.88 -24.85
CA PRO A 29 -6.10 -23.79 -24.06
C PRO A 29 -4.68 -24.05 -24.62
N SER A 30 -4.43 -23.73 -25.89
CA SER A 30 -3.10 -23.81 -26.50
C SER A 30 -2.27 -22.52 -26.27
N SER A 31 -2.88 -21.47 -25.76
CA SER A 31 -2.23 -20.17 -25.55
C SER A 31 -1.15 -20.27 -24.47
N ASN A 32 0.06 -19.85 -24.83
CA ASN A 32 1.20 -19.80 -23.89
C ASN A 32 1.86 -18.42 -23.92
N PRO A 33 1.26 -17.42 -23.27
CA PRO A 33 1.81 -16.07 -23.22
C PRO A 33 3.15 -16.05 -22.49
N GLN A 34 4.15 -15.43 -23.10
CA GLN A 34 5.49 -15.28 -22.53
C GLN A 34 5.62 -13.99 -21.74
N PHE A 35 6.18 -14.09 -20.54
CA PHE A 35 6.36 -12.95 -19.65
C PHE A 35 7.84 -12.68 -19.40
N PHE A 36 8.27 -11.44 -19.54
CA PHE A 36 9.61 -11.00 -19.20
C PHE A 36 9.57 -9.56 -18.67
N GLY A 37 10.62 -9.13 -17.99
CA GLY A 37 10.70 -7.77 -17.52
C GLY A 37 11.64 -7.56 -16.36
N THR A 38 11.24 -6.72 -15.43
CA THR A 38 11.99 -6.43 -14.21
C THR A 38 11.06 -6.39 -13.01
N GLY A 39 11.50 -6.98 -11.91
CA GLY A 39 10.73 -7.13 -10.67
C GLY A 39 11.59 -7.78 -9.60
N GLY A 40 10.99 -8.58 -8.75
CA GLY A 40 11.64 -9.32 -7.68
C GLY A 40 11.28 -10.80 -7.66
N ALA A 41 11.46 -11.42 -6.50
CA ALA A 41 11.29 -12.86 -6.32
C ALA A 41 9.88 -13.37 -6.63
N ARG A 42 8.83 -12.59 -6.38
CA ARG A 42 7.44 -13.00 -6.63
C ARG A 42 7.13 -13.14 -8.12
N MET A 43 7.66 -12.22 -8.94
CA MET A 43 7.54 -12.35 -10.39
C MET A 43 8.36 -13.55 -10.90
N ALA A 44 9.56 -13.78 -10.37
CA ALA A 44 10.36 -14.96 -10.72
C ALA A 44 9.64 -16.27 -10.37
N GLU A 45 9.03 -16.37 -9.18
CA GLU A 45 8.21 -17.50 -8.73
C GLU A 45 6.99 -17.74 -9.65
N SER A 46 6.55 -16.70 -10.37
CA SER A 46 5.45 -16.77 -11.35
C SER A 46 5.94 -16.98 -12.79
N ASP A 47 7.12 -17.56 -13.00
CA ASP A 47 7.79 -17.82 -14.27
C ASP A 47 7.89 -16.59 -15.20
N VAL A 48 8.17 -15.42 -14.65
CA VAL A 48 8.54 -14.25 -15.42
C VAL A 48 10.05 -14.25 -15.60
N GLU A 49 10.53 -14.17 -16.84
CA GLU A 49 11.96 -14.03 -17.15
C GLU A 49 12.44 -12.64 -16.71
N LEU A 50 13.17 -12.56 -15.61
CA LEU A 50 13.68 -11.29 -15.10
C LEU A 50 14.98 -10.89 -15.80
N ALA A 51 15.01 -9.70 -16.38
CA ALA A 51 16.23 -9.10 -16.92
C ALA A 51 17.17 -8.67 -15.78
N PHE A 52 16.62 -8.16 -14.68
CA PHE A 52 17.31 -7.83 -13.43
C PHE A 52 16.29 -7.57 -12.32
N ASP A 53 16.75 -7.69 -11.06
CA ASP A 53 15.93 -7.38 -9.88
C ASP A 53 15.99 -5.89 -9.57
N LEU A 54 14.89 -5.17 -9.90
CA LEU A 54 14.78 -3.73 -9.64
C LEU A 54 14.40 -3.44 -8.19
N THR A 55 13.82 -4.40 -7.47
CA THR A 55 13.33 -4.19 -6.11
C THR A 55 14.47 -3.99 -5.11
N GLN A 56 15.64 -4.59 -5.36
CA GLN A 56 16.82 -4.42 -4.52
C GLN A 56 17.39 -3.00 -4.56
N HIS A 57 17.17 -2.26 -5.65
CA HIS A 57 17.69 -0.91 -5.84
C HIS A 57 16.83 0.19 -5.18
N SER A 58 15.62 -0.14 -4.75
CA SER A 58 14.69 0.83 -4.11
C SER A 58 14.95 1.05 -2.61
N VAL A 59 15.69 0.17 -1.95
CA VAL A 59 15.79 0.07 -0.47
C VAL A 59 16.87 0.97 0.16
N ILE A 60 17.79 1.56 -0.60
CA ILE A 60 19.04 2.14 -0.07
C ILE A 60 18.97 3.68 0.12
N GLY A 61 19.62 4.17 1.20
CA GLY A 61 19.58 5.56 1.72
C GLY A 61 20.21 6.68 0.86
N ILE A 62 20.10 7.90 1.39
CA ILE A 62 20.31 9.19 0.70
C ILE A 62 21.78 9.51 0.34
N SER A 63 22.76 8.81 0.91
CA SER A 63 24.18 9.20 0.81
C SER A 63 24.84 9.06 -0.59
N ASP A 64 24.18 8.35 -1.53
CA ASP A 64 24.73 8.07 -2.86
C ASP A 64 23.84 8.47 -4.05
N VAL A 65 23.11 9.58 -3.92
CA VAL A 65 22.12 10.02 -4.91
C VAL A 65 22.68 10.10 -6.35
N LEU A 66 23.92 10.56 -6.51
CA LEU A 66 24.56 10.66 -7.82
C LEU A 66 24.92 9.31 -8.43
N LYS A 67 25.55 8.41 -7.64
CA LYS A 67 25.89 7.05 -8.11
C LYS A 67 24.63 6.30 -8.53
N LYS A 68 23.58 6.40 -7.73
CA LYS A 68 22.27 5.79 -8.00
C LYS A 68 21.58 6.37 -9.22
N TYR A 69 21.66 7.68 -9.44
CA TYR A 69 21.11 8.29 -10.65
C TYR A 69 21.73 7.67 -11.91
N PHE A 70 23.05 7.49 -11.94
CA PHE A 70 23.73 6.86 -13.07
C PHE A 70 23.40 5.38 -13.20
N GLU A 71 23.27 4.66 -12.09
CA GLU A 71 22.87 3.26 -12.06
C GLU A 71 21.43 3.09 -12.56
N PHE A 72 20.46 3.83 -12.03
CA PHE A 72 19.08 3.82 -12.51
C PHE A 72 18.97 4.21 -13.99
N ARG A 73 19.77 5.17 -14.44
CA ARG A 73 19.82 5.55 -15.85
C ARG A 73 20.38 4.42 -16.72
N ARG A 74 21.38 3.71 -16.24
CA ARG A 74 21.96 2.55 -16.95
C ARG A 74 20.91 1.43 -17.04
N LEU A 75 20.26 1.06 -15.93
CA LEU A 75 19.20 0.05 -15.89
C LEU A 75 18.02 0.43 -16.78
N PHE A 76 17.62 1.69 -16.77
CA PHE A 76 16.59 2.22 -17.66
C PHE A 76 16.95 2.01 -19.13
N ASN A 77 18.16 2.38 -19.54
CA ASN A 77 18.61 2.23 -20.92
C ASN A 77 18.75 0.76 -21.33
N GLN A 78 19.23 -0.10 -20.44
CA GLN A 78 19.30 -1.54 -20.68
C GLN A 78 17.91 -2.13 -20.89
N LEU A 79 16.95 -1.76 -20.05
CA LEU A 79 15.57 -2.22 -20.16
C LEU A 79 14.92 -1.73 -21.45
N LEU A 80 15.16 -0.48 -21.84
CA LEU A 80 14.65 0.08 -23.09
C LEU A 80 15.23 -0.63 -24.31
N ALA A 81 16.54 -0.88 -24.33
CA ALA A 81 17.20 -1.63 -25.40
C ALA A 81 16.65 -3.07 -25.51
N LEU A 82 16.46 -3.76 -24.39
CA LEU A 82 15.83 -5.09 -24.34
C LEU A 82 14.41 -5.06 -24.89
N THR A 83 13.62 -4.06 -24.52
CA THR A 83 12.24 -3.88 -24.99
C THR A 83 12.17 -3.68 -26.50
N ILE A 84 13.05 -2.84 -27.05
CA ILE A 84 13.15 -2.60 -28.50
C ILE A 84 13.58 -3.87 -29.24
N LYS A 85 14.50 -4.64 -28.67
CA LYS A 85 14.95 -5.91 -29.23
C LYS A 85 13.87 -6.99 -29.24
N ARG A 86 13.14 -7.16 -28.10
CA ARG A 86 12.15 -8.24 -27.92
C ARG A 86 10.77 -7.89 -28.44
N LYS A 87 10.47 -6.61 -28.65
CA LYS A 87 9.22 -6.09 -29.23
C LYS A 87 7.96 -6.71 -28.61
N PRO A 88 7.74 -6.57 -27.29
CA PRO A 88 6.56 -7.12 -26.64
C PRO A 88 5.27 -6.50 -27.20
N ASP A 89 4.17 -7.28 -27.20
CA ASP A 89 2.86 -6.80 -27.61
C ASP A 89 2.27 -5.83 -26.57
N VAL A 90 2.57 -6.08 -25.27
CA VAL A 90 2.11 -5.26 -24.16
C VAL A 90 3.28 -4.93 -23.23
N ILE A 91 3.32 -3.68 -22.78
CA ILE A 91 4.22 -3.19 -21.72
C ILE A 91 3.35 -2.76 -20.55
N ILE A 92 3.50 -3.43 -19.40
CA ILE A 92 2.70 -3.19 -18.20
C ILE A 92 3.61 -2.63 -17.12
N GLY A 93 3.46 -1.35 -16.80
CA GLY A 93 4.03 -0.77 -15.59
C GLY A 93 3.15 -1.11 -14.39
N VAL A 94 3.73 -1.69 -13.34
CA VAL A 94 3.01 -2.03 -12.11
C VAL A 94 3.52 -1.15 -10.99
N ASP A 95 2.63 -0.34 -10.40
CA ASP A 95 3.00 0.65 -9.40
C ASP A 95 4.14 1.55 -9.89
N PHE A 96 5.12 1.91 -9.08
CA PHE A 96 6.40 2.57 -9.45
C PHE A 96 6.26 3.71 -10.48
N GLY A 97 5.25 4.55 -10.30
CA GLY A 97 4.80 5.55 -11.29
C GLY A 97 5.88 6.52 -11.79
N GLY A 98 6.87 6.86 -10.96
CA GLY A 98 7.95 7.75 -11.35
C GLY A 98 8.86 7.20 -12.46
N PHE A 99 9.14 5.91 -12.44
CA PHE A 99 9.92 5.20 -13.45
C PHE A 99 9.06 4.84 -14.66
N ASN A 100 7.91 4.23 -14.42
CA ASN A 100 7.04 3.72 -15.47
C ASN A 100 6.54 4.82 -16.41
N LEU A 101 6.17 6.01 -15.89
CA LEU A 101 5.77 7.15 -16.72
C LEU A 101 6.88 7.63 -17.68
N ARG A 102 8.14 7.58 -17.22
CA ARG A 102 9.29 7.93 -18.08
C ARG A 102 9.57 6.84 -19.10
N PHE A 103 9.40 5.59 -18.69
CA PHE A 103 9.65 4.45 -19.56
C PHE A 103 8.62 4.36 -20.69
N GLY A 104 7.32 4.45 -20.38
CA GLY A 104 6.27 4.51 -21.40
C GLY A 104 6.48 5.65 -22.39
N HIS A 105 6.88 6.83 -21.88
CA HIS A 105 7.21 7.97 -22.73
C HIS A 105 8.39 7.69 -23.68
N ALA A 106 9.48 7.09 -23.17
CA ALA A 106 10.65 6.75 -23.99
C ALA A 106 10.31 5.73 -25.08
N VAL A 107 9.48 4.74 -24.78
CA VAL A 107 8.99 3.77 -25.79
C VAL A 107 8.17 4.47 -26.86
N LYS A 108 7.21 5.33 -26.50
CA LYS A 108 6.41 6.08 -27.49
C LYS A 108 7.27 7.05 -28.32
N GLN A 109 8.30 7.66 -27.73
CA GLN A 109 9.26 8.49 -28.49
C GLN A 109 10.06 7.67 -29.49
N TYR A 110 10.54 6.48 -29.09
CA TYR A 110 11.24 5.58 -30.01
C TYR A 110 10.36 5.19 -31.20
N ILE A 111 9.09 4.84 -30.96
CA ILE A 111 8.15 4.47 -32.02
C ILE A 111 7.92 5.64 -32.97
N ARG A 112 7.68 6.86 -32.46
CA ARG A 112 7.50 8.09 -33.27
C ARG A 112 8.73 8.42 -34.12
N GLY A 113 9.93 8.16 -33.59
CA GLY A 113 11.20 8.35 -34.31
C GLY A 113 11.51 7.25 -35.35
N ASN A 114 10.74 6.15 -35.36
CA ASN A 114 10.94 5.02 -36.26
C ASN A 114 9.64 4.65 -36.98
N PRO A 115 9.10 5.50 -37.85
CA PRO A 115 7.78 5.35 -38.45
C PRO A 115 7.65 4.08 -39.36
N PHE A 116 8.77 3.56 -39.82
CA PHE A 116 8.80 2.31 -40.60
C PHE A 116 8.72 1.03 -39.73
N SER A 117 8.84 1.15 -38.43
CA SER A 117 8.64 0.03 -37.50
C SER A 117 7.17 -0.32 -37.41
N LYS A 118 6.82 -1.60 -37.68
CA LYS A 118 5.46 -2.11 -37.47
C LYS A 118 5.16 -2.38 -35.98
N TRP A 119 6.15 -2.27 -35.11
CA TRP A 119 5.98 -2.52 -33.68
C TRP A 119 5.31 -1.34 -32.99
N ASN A 120 4.13 -1.58 -32.42
CA ASN A 120 3.35 -0.60 -31.67
C ASN A 120 2.67 -1.28 -30.47
N PRO A 121 3.41 -1.47 -29.37
CA PRO A 121 2.89 -2.16 -28.19
C PRO A 121 1.79 -1.35 -27.52
N LYS A 122 0.86 -2.06 -26.87
CA LYS A 122 -0.03 -1.44 -25.89
C LYS A 122 0.74 -1.11 -24.63
N ILE A 123 0.58 0.10 -24.11
CA ILE A 123 1.21 0.52 -22.85
C ILE A 123 0.14 0.67 -21.79
N VAL A 124 0.30 -0.09 -20.71
CA VAL A 124 -0.66 -0.15 -19.60
C VAL A 124 0.04 0.25 -18.31
N GLN A 125 -0.64 1.00 -17.47
CA GLN A 125 -0.24 1.22 -16.09
C GLN A 125 -1.23 0.55 -15.15
N PHE A 126 -0.78 -0.41 -14.37
CA PHE A 126 -1.52 -1.02 -13.27
C PHE A 126 -1.10 -0.40 -11.94
N VAL A 127 -2.06 0.03 -11.16
CA VAL A 127 -2.00 1.00 -10.08
C VAL A 127 -1.71 2.40 -10.62
N SER A 128 -2.76 3.21 -10.62
CA SER A 128 -2.70 4.61 -11.02
C SER A 128 -1.64 5.37 -10.20
N PRO A 129 -0.71 6.07 -10.87
CA PRO A 129 0.21 6.93 -10.15
C PRO A 129 -0.56 8.08 -9.50
N GLN A 130 -0.25 8.39 -8.25
CA GLN A 130 -0.95 9.41 -7.45
C GLN A 130 -0.65 10.85 -7.94
N VAL A 131 -0.77 11.08 -9.25
CA VAL A 131 -0.57 12.42 -9.84
C VAL A 131 -1.61 13.42 -9.36
N TRP A 132 -2.78 12.93 -8.98
CA TRP A 132 -3.86 13.72 -8.40
C TRP A 132 -3.47 14.32 -7.04
N ALA A 133 -2.57 13.72 -6.31
CA ALA A 133 -2.15 14.19 -4.99
C ALA A 133 -1.10 15.32 -5.03
N SER A 134 -0.30 15.43 -6.13
CA SER A 134 0.81 16.39 -6.12
C SER A 134 1.19 16.97 -7.49
N ARG A 135 0.89 16.29 -8.59
CA ARG A 135 1.37 16.66 -9.94
C ARG A 135 0.33 16.42 -11.02
N PRO A 136 -0.86 17.07 -10.93
CA PRO A 136 -2.00 16.81 -11.82
C PRO A 136 -1.68 17.01 -13.31
N GLY A 137 -0.73 17.91 -13.65
CA GLY A 137 -0.28 18.12 -15.02
C GLY A 137 0.34 16.90 -15.70
N ARG A 138 0.82 15.90 -14.92
CA ARG A 138 1.34 14.64 -15.47
C ARG A 138 0.26 13.74 -16.08
N ALA A 139 -1.02 13.98 -15.78
CA ALA A 139 -2.13 13.24 -16.38
C ALA A 139 -2.13 13.37 -17.92
N LYS A 140 -1.75 14.53 -18.47
CA LYS A 140 -1.60 14.72 -19.94
C LYS A 140 -0.60 13.75 -20.57
N ARG A 141 0.47 13.41 -19.84
CA ARG A 141 1.45 12.44 -20.34
C ARG A 141 0.89 11.01 -20.33
N LEU A 142 0.06 10.67 -19.33
CA LEU A 142 -0.67 9.40 -19.35
C LEU A 142 -1.60 9.31 -20.56
N GLU A 143 -2.35 10.37 -20.87
CA GLU A 143 -3.25 10.40 -22.03
C GLU A 143 -2.51 10.23 -23.37
N THR A 144 -1.28 10.73 -23.49
CA THR A 144 -0.52 10.68 -24.74
C THR A 144 0.28 9.41 -24.95
N ASP A 145 0.67 8.75 -23.86
CA ASP A 145 1.64 7.67 -23.90
C ASP A 145 1.08 6.31 -23.47
N TYR A 146 -0.14 6.27 -22.87
CA TYR A 146 -0.74 5.04 -22.35
C TYR A 146 -2.05 4.71 -23.05
N ASP A 147 -2.25 3.43 -23.32
CA ASP A 147 -3.48 2.90 -23.91
C ASP A 147 -4.53 2.56 -22.85
N LEU A 148 -4.10 2.24 -21.62
CA LEU A 148 -4.97 1.87 -20.51
C LEU A 148 -4.33 2.22 -19.16
N LEU A 149 -5.13 2.78 -18.26
CA LEU A 149 -4.80 2.99 -16.86
C LEU A 149 -5.76 2.18 -15.98
N LEU A 150 -5.21 1.30 -15.15
CA LEU A 150 -5.96 0.49 -14.20
C LEU A 150 -5.84 1.11 -12.81
N SER A 151 -6.95 1.64 -12.32
CA SER A 151 -7.02 2.30 -11.01
C SER A 151 -7.49 1.34 -9.93
N ILE A 152 -7.00 1.54 -8.71
CA ILE A 152 -7.37 0.76 -7.52
C ILE A 152 -8.23 1.55 -6.54
N PHE A 153 -8.41 2.86 -6.78
CA PHE A 153 -9.30 3.71 -5.99
C PHE A 153 -10.47 4.20 -6.83
N PRO A 154 -11.71 4.18 -6.31
CA PRO A 154 -12.91 4.45 -7.10
C PRO A 154 -12.98 5.87 -7.66
N PHE A 155 -12.50 6.89 -6.94
CA PHE A 155 -12.56 8.29 -7.35
C PHE A 155 -11.61 8.62 -8.53
N GLU A 156 -10.59 7.79 -8.79
CA GLU A 156 -9.56 8.08 -9.79
C GLU A 156 -10.13 8.13 -11.20
N LYS A 157 -11.06 7.22 -11.52
CA LYS A 157 -11.71 7.18 -12.84
C LYS A 157 -12.36 8.52 -13.19
N ASP A 158 -13.16 9.06 -12.28
CA ASP A 158 -13.84 10.35 -12.47
C ASP A 158 -12.85 11.51 -12.47
N TRP A 159 -11.79 11.41 -11.65
CA TRP A 159 -10.75 12.42 -11.61
C TRP A 159 -10.01 12.55 -12.95
N TYR A 160 -9.68 11.41 -13.58
CA TYR A 160 -9.04 11.37 -14.90
C TYR A 160 -10.01 11.77 -16.02
N ALA A 161 -11.25 11.29 -16.01
CA ALA A 161 -12.25 11.62 -17.02
C ALA A 161 -12.47 13.14 -17.16
N LYS A 162 -12.44 13.87 -16.03
CA LYS A 162 -12.56 15.34 -16.03
C LYS A 162 -11.35 16.08 -16.62
N ARG A 163 -10.16 15.47 -16.67
CA ARG A 163 -8.90 16.14 -17.03
C ARG A 163 -8.27 15.64 -18.33
N VAL A 164 -8.43 14.37 -18.61
CA VAL A 164 -7.82 13.65 -19.72
C VAL A 164 -8.82 12.63 -20.28
N PRO A 165 -9.92 13.10 -20.91
CA PRO A 165 -11.05 12.27 -21.29
C PRO A 165 -10.73 11.21 -22.36
N ARG A 166 -9.61 11.32 -23.07
CA ARG A 166 -9.17 10.35 -24.07
C ARG A 166 -8.43 9.16 -23.45
N LEU A 167 -7.96 9.27 -22.21
CA LEU A 167 -7.31 8.15 -21.52
C LEU A 167 -8.38 7.13 -21.08
N ARG A 168 -8.24 5.89 -21.52
CA ARG A 168 -9.05 4.80 -21.00
C ARG A 168 -8.62 4.47 -19.57
N VAL A 169 -9.52 4.70 -18.61
CA VAL A 169 -9.28 4.41 -17.19
C VAL A 169 -10.34 3.44 -16.70
N GLU A 170 -9.89 2.33 -16.12
CA GLU A 170 -10.78 1.33 -15.54
C GLU A 170 -10.48 1.13 -14.05
N PHE A 171 -11.51 1.20 -13.23
CA PHE A 171 -11.42 0.84 -11.82
C PHE A 171 -11.53 -0.68 -11.69
N VAL A 172 -10.43 -1.30 -11.25
CA VAL A 172 -10.34 -2.76 -11.11
C VAL A 172 -10.52 -3.25 -9.67
N GLY A 173 -10.74 -2.33 -8.73
CA GLY A 173 -10.80 -2.62 -7.31
C GLY A 173 -9.43 -2.70 -6.66
N HIS A 174 -9.42 -2.65 -5.32
CA HIS A 174 -8.17 -2.66 -4.57
C HIS A 174 -7.71 -4.10 -4.31
N PRO A 175 -6.45 -4.46 -4.63
CA PRO A 175 -5.95 -5.84 -4.51
C PRO A 175 -6.04 -6.42 -3.09
N MET A 176 -5.96 -5.57 -2.07
CA MET A 176 -6.06 -6.00 -0.67
C MET A 176 -7.42 -6.62 -0.33
N VAL A 177 -8.52 -6.23 -1.01
CA VAL A 177 -9.86 -6.79 -0.77
C VAL A 177 -9.86 -8.31 -0.96
N GLY A 178 -9.20 -8.83 -1.99
CA GLY A 178 -9.07 -10.27 -2.19
C GLY A 178 -8.15 -10.94 -1.17
N ARG A 179 -7.04 -10.30 -0.82
CA ARG A 179 -6.04 -10.86 0.10
C ARG A 179 -6.54 -11.01 1.53
N PHE A 180 -7.31 -10.04 2.01
CA PHE A 180 -7.73 -9.99 3.41
C PHE A 180 -9.17 -10.44 3.63
N GLY A 181 -10.03 -10.38 2.62
CA GLY A 181 -11.40 -10.90 2.71
C GLY A 181 -11.47 -12.41 3.00
N GLU A 182 -10.51 -13.21 2.49
CA GLU A 182 -10.38 -14.62 2.83
C GLU A 182 -9.92 -14.84 4.28
N ALA A 183 -9.11 -13.95 4.83
CA ALA A 183 -8.64 -14.03 6.22
C ALA A 183 -9.78 -13.78 7.22
N GLU A 184 -10.67 -12.83 6.91
CA GLU A 184 -11.87 -12.56 7.70
C GLU A 184 -12.87 -13.72 7.65
N SER A 185 -13.08 -14.30 6.47
CA SER A 185 -13.96 -15.49 6.31
C SER A 185 -13.45 -16.70 7.10
N ARG A 186 -12.13 -16.88 7.19
CA ARG A 186 -11.51 -17.93 8.02
C ARG A 186 -11.68 -17.66 9.51
N LYS A 187 -11.62 -16.40 9.94
CA LYS A 187 -11.83 -15.99 11.33
C LYS A 187 -13.27 -16.23 11.77
N GLN A 188 -14.26 -15.82 10.95
CA GLN A 188 -15.67 -16.06 11.22
C GLN A 188 -16.00 -17.56 11.29
N LYS A 189 -15.38 -18.39 10.42
CA LYS A 189 -15.55 -19.85 10.49
C LYS A 189 -14.91 -20.47 11.74
N ALA A 190 -13.76 -19.95 12.19
CA ALA A 190 -13.12 -20.43 13.42
C ALA A 190 -13.93 -20.06 14.66
N GLU A 191 -14.45 -18.84 14.74
CA GLU A 191 -15.32 -18.39 15.83
C GLU A 191 -16.67 -19.14 15.87
N THR A 192 -17.19 -19.56 14.70
CA THR A 192 -18.43 -20.36 14.63
C THR A 192 -18.22 -21.83 15.04
N VAL A 193 -17.00 -22.35 14.88
CA VAL A 193 -16.68 -23.74 15.27
C VAL A 193 -16.44 -23.84 16.80
N GLU A 194 -15.93 -22.80 17.46
CA GLU A 194 -15.77 -22.78 18.91
C GLU A 194 -17.08 -22.52 19.69
N CYS A 195 -18.12 -21.98 19.02
CA CYS A 195 -19.44 -21.74 19.62
C CYS A 195 -20.44 -22.92 19.49
N GLY A 196 -20.00 -24.11 19.11
CA GLY A 196 -20.85 -25.24 18.71
C GLY A 196 -21.62 -25.97 19.81
N ASP A 197 -21.49 -25.60 21.10
CA ASP A 197 -22.18 -26.32 22.19
C ASP A 197 -22.54 -25.40 23.37
N MET A 198 -23.32 -24.36 23.15
CA MET A 198 -23.99 -23.65 24.27
C MET A 198 -25.36 -23.11 23.86
N SER A 199 -26.38 -23.48 24.64
CA SER A 199 -27.76 -23.10 24.48
C SER A 199 -27.99 -21.59 24.50
N PRO A 200 -28.95 -21.04 23.68
CA PRO A 200 -29.08 -19.60 23.41
C PRO A 200 -29.47 -18.69 24.57
N PHE A 201 -29.73 -19.22 25.75
CA PHE A 201 -30.30 -18.45 26.88
C PHE A 201 -29.31 -18.03 27.98
N SER A 202 -28.06 -18.49 27.92
CA SER A 202 -27.04 -18.16 28.94
C SER A 202 -26.04 -17.08 28.53
N SER A 203 -25.90 -16.79 27.24
CA SER A 203 -24.81 -15.99 26.72
C SER A 203 -24.96 -14.46 26.88
N ALA A 204 -26.19 -13.92 26.80
CA ALA A 204 -26.39 -12.47 26.82
C ALA A 204 -26.04 -11.79 28.15
N ARG A 205 -26.23 -12.45 29.30
CA ARG A 205 -25.87 -11.87 30.61
C ARG A 205 -24.37 -12.01 30.94
N HIS A 206 -23.74 -13.09 30.50
CA HIS A 206 -22.31 -13.31 30.75
C HIS A 206 -21.41 -12.39 29.86
N VAL A 207 -21.81 -12.18 28.62
CA VAL A 207 -21.11 -11.24 27.70
C VAL A 207 -21.25 -9.79 28.16
N ALA A 208 -22.42 -9.37 28.66
CA ALA A 208 -22.61 -8.04 29.21
C ALA A 208 -21.83 -7.79 30.53
N GLN A 209 -21.61 -8.81 31.33
CA GLN A 209 -20.86 -8.74 32.60
C GLN A 209 -19.34 -8.83 32.42
N LEU A 210 -18.86 -9.45 31.32
CA LEU A 210 -17.45 -9.45 30.92
C LEU A 210 -17.05 -8.18 30.16
N GLN A 211 -18.01 -7.47 29.60
CA GLN A 211 -17.76 -6.19 28.89
C GLN A 211 -17.68 -4.97 29.81
N SER A 212 -18.14 -5.05 31.05
CA SER A 212 -18.07 -3.93 32.01
C SER A 212 -16.88 -4.00 32.98
N ALA A 213 -16.13 -5.09 33.01
CA ALA A 213 -14.97 -5.27 33.84
C ALA A 213 -13.70 -5.15 32.95
N ASP A 214 -13.08 -3.97 33.00
CA ASP A 214 -11.64 -3.79 32.68
C ASP A 214 -11.25 -3.73 31.19
N VAL A 215 -11.87 -2.86 30.40
CA VAL A 215 -11.40 -2.48 29.05
C VAL A 215 -9.97 -1.88 29.10
N SER A 216 -9.53 -1.36 30.25
CA SER A 216 -8.19 -0.76 30.39
C SER A 216 -7.08 -1.79 30.63
N ALA A 217 -7.39 -2.98 31.17
CA ALA A 217 -6.37 -3.92 31.65
C ALA A 217 -5.64 -4.69 30.56
N ARG A 218 -6.06 -4.63 29.28
CA ARG A 218 -5.48 -5.42 28.19
C ARG A 218 -5.33 -4.68 26.86
N SER A 219 -5.43 -3.37 26.83
CA SER A 219 -5.33 -2.62 25.57
C SER A 219 -4.00 -2.83 24.88
N LYS A 220 -4.05 -3.24 23.59
CA LYS A 220 -2.90 -3.51 22.73
C LYS A 220 -2.73 -2.41 21.71
N ILE A 221 -1.61 -1.69 21.80
CA ILE A 221 -1.23 -0.66 20.85
C ILE A 221 -0.26 -1.25 19.84
N LEU A 222 -0.54 -1.04 18.56
CA LEU A 222 0.37 -1.39 17.48
C LEU A 222 1.18 -0.16 17.05
N LEU A 223 2.50 -0.27 17.07
CA LEU A 223 3.41 0.79 16.61
C LEU A 223 3.98 0.42 15.24
N LEU A 224 3.66 1.24 14.23
CA LEU A 224 3.98 1.01 12.83
C LEU A 224 4.86 2.15 12.28
N PRO A 225 6.18 2.12 12.52
CA PRO A 225 7.07 3.25 12.25
C PRO A 225 7.33 3.52 10.77
N GLY A 226 6.89 2.65 9.86
CA GLY A 226 7.10 2.74 8.42
C GLY A 226 7.94 1.59 7.86
N SER A 227 8.20 1.63 6.56
CA SER A 227 8.88 0.56 5.83
C SER A 227 10.31 0.90 5.40
N ARG A 228 10.69 2.17 5.44
CA ARG A 228 12.00 2.65 4.96
C ARG A 228 12.90 3.05 6.14
N LYS A 229 14.21 2.77 6.02
CA LYS A 229 15.19 3.11 7.06
C LYS A 229 15.06 4.56 7.57
N GLY A 230 14.92 5.52 6.66
CA GLY A 230 14.79 6.93 7.04
C GLY A 230 13.48 7.29 7.74
N GLU A 231 12.40 6.55 7.49
CA GLU A 231 11.14 6.65 8.23
C GLU A 231 11.32 6.09 9.64
N LEU A 232 11.83 4.87 9.76
CA LEU A 232 12.07 4.24 11.06
C LEU A 232 12.93 5.14 11.98
N GLN A 233 14.03 5.66 11.46
CA GLN A 233 14.93 6.53 12.22
C GLN A 233 14.25 7.79 12.77
N ARG A 234 13.25 8.33 12.06
CA ARG A 234 12.54 9.56 12.47
C ARG A 234 11.28 9.29 13.29
N HIS A 235 10.58 8.21 12.98
CA HIS A 235 9.29 7.92 13.59
C HIS A 235 9.42 7.12 14.89
N LEU A 236 10.32 6.12 14.93
CA LEU A 236 10.41 5.21 16.06
C LEU A 236 10.70 5.91 17.40
N PRO A 237 11.62 6.88 17.50
CA PRO A 237 11.82 7.61 18.75
C PRO A 237 10.54 8.31 19.22
N VAL A 238 9.84 9.00 18.32
CA VAL A 238 8.60 9.70 18.63
C VAL A 238 7.50 8.73 19.08
N LEU A 239 7.39 7.57 18.45
CA LEU A 239 6.43 6.52 18.82
C LEU A 239 6.70 5.93 20.19
N LEU A 240 7.98 5.65 20.51
CA LEU A 240 8.37 5.12 21.81
C LEU A 240 8.18 6.15 22.93
N ASP A 241 8.49 7.43 22.69
CA ASP A 241 8.25 8.50 23.66
C ASP A 241 6.75 8.75 23.88
N ALA A 242 5.94 8.72 22.80
CA ALA A 242 4.48 8.77 22.93
C ALA A 242 3.94 7.59 23.75
N LEU A 243 4.47 6.38 23.53
CA LEU A 243 4.08 5.21 24.32
C LEU A 243 4.43 5.36 25.78
N ARG A 244 5.63 5.90 26.15
CA ARG A 244 5.99 6.20 27.54
C ARG A 244 4.97 7.12 28.19
N LEU A 245 4.54 8.18 27.49
CA LEU A 245 3.51 9.10 27.99
C LEU A 245 2.15 8.40 28.15
N ILE A 246 1.79 7.48 27.26
CA ILE A 246 0.58 6.68 27.43
C ILE A 246 0.67 5.79 28.66
N GLN A 247 1.80 5.11 28.84
CA GLN A 247 2.03 4.20 29.98
C GLN A 247 2.07 4.91 31.33
N THR A 248 2.40 6.21 31.40
CA THR A 248 2.27 6.98 32.65
C THR A 248 0.82 7.12 33.12
N LYS A 249 -0.15 7.08 32.18
CA LYS A 249 -1.59 7.18 32.47
C LYS A 249 -2.31 5.83 32.47
N LEU A 250 -1.80 4.88 31.70
CA LEU A 250 -2.32 3.52 31.54
C LEU A 250 -1.18 2.49 31.63
N PRO A 251 -0.64 2.22 32.84
CA PRO A 251 0.56 1.37 33.02
C PRO A 251 0.43 -0.06 32.48
N GLN A 252 -0.79 -0.60 32.38
CA GLN A 252 -1.07 -1.94 31.91
C GLN A 252 -1.10 -2.09 30.38
N VAL A 253 -1.02 -0.97 29.64
CA VAL A 253 -1.03 -1.00 28.17
C VAL A 253 0.18 -1.78 27.67
N ARG A 254 -0.09 -2.77 26.81
CA ARG A 254 0.92 -3.50 26.04
C ARG A 254 1.05 -2.90 24.65
N ALA A 255 2.27 -2.93 24.13
CA ALA A 255 2.51 -2.45 22.79
C ALA A 255 3.36 -3.45 22.00
N LYS A 256 3.16 -3.43 20.68
CA LYS A 256 3.95 -4.22 19.75
C LYS A 256 4.46 -3.29 18.64
N VAL A 257 5.76 -3.29 18.41
CA VAL A 257 6.39 -2.64 17.26
C VAL A 257 6.47 -3.67 16.14
N VAL A 258 5.87 -3.39 14.98
CA VAL A 258 6.02 -4.23 13.79
C VAL A 258 6.99 -3.58 12.83
N LEU A 259 8.07 -4.30 12.56
CA LEU A 259 9.13 -3.92 11.62
C LEU A 259 9.00 -4.71 10.33
N PRO A 260 9.35 -4.12 9.16
CA PRO A 260 9.21 -4.79 7.87
C PRO A 260 10.15 -5.99 7.70
N SER A 261 11.33 -5.99 8.36
CA SER A 261 12.30 -7.10 8.30
C SER A 261 13.27 -7.08 9.48
N GLU A 262 13.97 -8.21 9.69
CA GLU A 262 14.95 -8.42 10.77
C GLU A 262 16.08 -7.39 10.79
N GLN A 263 16.55 -6.94 9.62
CA GLN A 263 17.62 -5.94 9.49
C GLN A 263 17.34 -4.61 10.21
N PHE A 264 16.08 -4.35 10.55
CA PHE A 264 15.68 -3.13 11.25
C PHE A 264 15.56 -3.30 12.78
N LYS A 265 15.77 -4.51 13.32
CA LYS A 265 15.73 -4.75 14.78
C LYS A 265 16.77 -3.91 15.54
N GLU A 266 17.96 -3.74 14.97
CA GLU A 266 19.00 -2.94 15.57
C GLU A 266 18.59 -1.47 15.76
N LEU A 267 17.76 -0.93 14.86
CA LEU A 267 17.23 0.44 15.00
C LEU A 267 16.27 0.57 16.18
N ALA A 268 15.56 -0.51 16.51
CA ALA A 268 14.63 -0.54 17.64
C ALA A 268 15.35 -0.81 18.99
N GLY A 269 16.51 -1.48 18.95
CA GLY A 269 17.37 -1.75 20.13
C GLY A 269 18.44 -0.69 20.39
N GLY A 270 18.46 0.46 19.65
CA GLY A 270 19.43 1.54 19.78
C GLY A 270 19.30 2.35 21.08
N PRO A 271 19.80 3.62 21.12
CA PRO A 271 19.87 4.43 22.33
C PRO A 271 18.53 4.73 23.01
N HIS A 272 17.42 4.44 22.33
CA HIS A 272 16.07 4.48 22.89
C HIS A 272 15.69 3.10 23.40
N ALA A 273 16.05 2.75 24.63
CA ALA A 273 15.60 1.52 25.27
C ALA A 273 14.07 1.37 25.14
N LEU A 274 13.62 0.18 24.77
CA LEU A 274 12.19 -0.12 24.67
C LEU A 274 11.51 0.08 26.02
N PRO A 275 10.35 0.74 26.04
CA PRO A 275 9.53 0.81 27.24
C PRO A 275 9.13 -0.60 27.75
N PRO A 276 8.79 -0.76 29.04
CA PRO A 276 8.31 -2.02 29.56
C PRO A 276 7.10 -2.54 28.79
N GLY A 277 7.03 -3.87 28.57
CA GLY A 277 5.89 -4.52 27.91
C GLY A 277 5.80 -4.28 26.39
N VAL A 278 6.87 -3.81 25.76
CA VAL A 278 6.97 -3.67 24.30
C VAL A 278 7.57 -4.91 23.67
N GLU A 279 6.86 -5.50 22.74
CA GLU A 279 7.33 -6.60 21.91
C GLU A 279 7.75 -6.10 20.53
N ILE A 280 8.80 -6.71 19.95
CA ILE A 280 9.18 -6.48 18.55
C ILE A 280 8.76 -7.69 17.73
N GLN A 281 8.02 -7.43 16.65
CA GLN A 281 7.67 -8.42 15.63
C GLN A 281 8.23 -7.98 14.29
N THR A 282 8.72 -8.92 13.49
CA THR A 282 9.13 -8.68 12.11
C THR A 282 8.17 -9.38 11.16
N GLY A 283 7.68 -8.63 10.18
CA GLY A 283 6.69 -9.15 9.22
C GLY A 283 5.34 -9.49 9.85
N ASN A 284 4.53 -10.24 9.11
CA ASN A 284 3.21 -10.74 9.50
C ASN A 284 2.29 -9.66 10.14
N LEU A 285 2.25 -8.48 9.53
CA LEU A 285 1.44 -7.35 9.99
C LEU A 285 -0.06 -7.70 10.13
N PRO A 286 -0.69 -8.50 9.23
CA PRO A 286 -2.10 -8.86 9.36
C PRO A 286 -2.42 -9.52 10.70
N GLN A 287 -1.59 -10.46 11.17
CA GLN A 287 -1.80 -11.10 12.46
C GLN A 287 -1.71 -10.11 13.64
N ALA A 288 -0.82 -9.12 13.55
CA ALA A 288 -0.70 -8.09 14.58
C ALA A 288 -1.93 -7.15 14.57
N LEU A 289 -2.42 -6.77 13.39
CA LEU A 289 -3.60 -5.92 13.22
C LEU A 289 -4.88 -6.54 13.79
N VAL A 290 -5.07 -7.85 13.59
CA VAL A 290 -6.23 -8.58 14.16
C VAL A 290 -6.30 -8.46 15.69
N GLN A 291 -5.16 -8.33 16.36
CA GLN A 291 -5.06 -8.29 17.82
C GLN A 291 -5.00 -6.86 18.40
N ALA A 292 -4.94 -5.85 17.57
CA ALA A 292 -4.76 -4.46 18.00
C ALA A 292 -6.10 -3.76 18.30
N ASP A 293 -6.14 -3.01 19.39
CA ASP A 293 -7.25 -2.10 19.70
C ASP A 293 -7.12 -0.79 18.96
N ILE A 294 -5.90 -0.26 18.90
CA ILE A 294 -5.53 0.91 18.11
C ILE A 294 -4.13 0.74 17.49
N ALA A 295 -3.84 1.54 16.49
CA ALA A 295 -2.48 1.67 15.96
C ALA A 295 -1.97 3.11 16.03
N ILE A 296 -0.66 3.27 16.15
CA ILE A 296 0.03 4.53 15.90
C ILE A 296 0.95 4.27 14.71
N ALA A 297 0.61 4.82 13.55
CA ALA A 297 1.16 4.40 12.28
C ALA A 297 1.79 5.57 11.49
N SER A 298 2.87 5.28 10.78
CA SER A 298 3.37 6.14 9.71
C SER A 298 2.32 6.28 8.60
N THR A 299 2.21 7.44 7.96
CA THR A 299 1.38 7.59 6.76
C THR A 299 1.93 6.73 5.61
N GLY A 300 1.05 6.15 4.80
CA GLY A 300 1.42 5.30 3.67
C GLY A 300 0.47 4.12 3.51
N THR A 301 0.91 3.07 2.81
CA THR A 301 0.11 1.87 2.53
C THR A 301 -0.41 1.20 3.80
N VAL A 302 0.36 1.24 4.88
CA VAL A 302 0.00 0.65 6.17
C VAL A 302 -1.29 1.22 6.76
N THR A 303 -1.65 2.47 6.45
CA THR A 303 -2.92 3.07 6.91
C THR A 303 -4.13 2.41 6.23
N MET A 304 -3.98 1.93 4.99
CA MET A 304 -5.00 1.13 4.34
C MET A 304 -5.08 -0.27 4.94
N GLU A 305 -3.96 -0.88 5.33
CA GLU A 305 -3.97 -2.16 6.05
C GLU A 305 -4.70 -2.02 7.39
N CYS A 306 -4.42 -0.96 8.16
CA CYS A 306 -5.19 -0.66 9.37
C CYS A 306 -6.69 -0.51 9.08
N ALA A 307 -7.05 0.15 7.96
CA ALA A 307 -8.45 0.32 7.57
C ALA A 307 -9.12 -1.02 7.23
N PHE A 308 -8.46 -1.90 6.50
CA PHE A 308 -8.97 -3.24 6.18
C PHE A 308 -9.27 -4.09 7.42
N PHE A 309 -8.43 -3.98 8.44
CA PHE A 309 -8.64 -4.70 9.69
C PHE A 309 -9.51 -3.93 10.70
N GLY A 310 -10.11 -2.79 10.29
CA GLY A 310 -10.97 -1.98 11.13
C GLY A 310 -10.27 -1.41 12.38
N VAL A 311 -8.94 -1.19 12.31
CA VAL A 311 -8.13 -0.72 13.44
C VAL A 311 -8.10 0.81 13.47
N PRO A 312 -8.72 1.47 14.48
CA PRO A 312 -8.59 2.91 14.66
C PRO A 312 -7.13 3.31 14.84
N SER A 313 -6.70 4.35 14.15
CA SER A 313 -5.28 4.69 14.11
C SER A 313 -5.05 6.18 14.33
N VAL A 314 -3.94 6.50 15.01
CA VAL A 314 -3.30 7.83 15.02
C VAL A 314 -2.15 7.79 14.04
N THR A 315 -2.03 8.77 13.17
CA THR A 315 -1.02 8.74 12.13
C THR A 315 -0.01 9.86 12.26
N LEU A 316 1.23 9.55 11.88
CA LEU A 316 2.32 10.55 11.89
C LEU A 316 3.15 10.45 10.61
N TYR A 317 3.77 11.58 10.25
CA TYR A 317 4.79 11.62 9.21
C TYR A 317 5.86 12.67 9.51
N LYS A 318 7.11 12.24 9.52
CA LYS A 318 8.29 13.11 9.64
C LYS A 318 9.26 12.79 8.50
N THR A 319 9.69 13.84 7.82
CA THR A 319 10.70 13.76 6.76
C THR A 319 11.72 14.88 6.94
N SER A 320 12.71 15.00 6.04
CA SER A 320 13.61 16.13 6.07
C SER A 320 12.84 17.44 5.83
N TRP A 321 13.29 18.53 6.43
CA TRP A 321 12.66 19.84 6.24
C TRP A 321 12.52 20.22 4.77
N PHE A 322 13.55 19.97 3.98
CA PHE A 322 13.56 20.27 2.55
C PHE A 322 12.48 19.47 1.78
N ASN A 323 12.38 18.16 2.04
CA ASN A 323 11.36 17.30 1.41
C ASN A 323 9.95 17.73 1.81
N TYR A 324 9.76 18.10 3.08
CA TYR A 324 8.47 18.58 3.58
C TYR A 324 8.06 19.89 2.89
N GLU A 325 8.98 20.87 2.78
CA GLU A 325 8.69 22.15 2.12
C GLU A 325 8.31 21.96 0.64
N ILE A 326 8.98 21.06 -0.06
CA ILE A 326 8.61 20.70 -1.42
C ILE A 326 7.23 20.04 -1.44
N ALA A 327 7.01 19.01 -0.63
CA ALA A 327 5.75 18.27 -0.60
C ALA A 327 4.57 19.19 -0.30
N ARG A 328 4.69 20.07 0.70
CA ARG A 328 3.66 21.04 1.09
C ARG A 328 3.26 22.00 -0.03
N ARG A 329 4.24 22.41 -0.87
CA ARG A 329 3.98 23.33 -1.99
C ARG A 329 3.33 22.67 -3.20
N ILE A 330 3.57 21.37 -3.39
CA ILE A 330 3.05 20.65 -4.57
C ILE A 330 1.81 19.80 -4.24
N ALA A 331 1.51 19.58 -2.96
CA ALA A 331 0.35 18.82 -2.54
C ALA A 331 -0.95 19.51 -2.98
N THR A 332 -1.84 18.75 -3.59
CA THR A 332 -3.16 19.19 -4.05
C THR A 332 -4.29 18.56 -3.25
N VAL A 333 -3.95 17.73 -2.28
CA VAL A 333 -4.87 17.06 -1.37
C VAL A 333 -4.76 17.64 0.05
N LYS A 334 -5.86 17.59 0.78
CA LYS A 334 -5.95 18.09 2.17
C LYS A 334 -5.31 17.11 3.16
N TRP A 335 -5.44 15.80 2.89
CA TRP A 335 -5.09 14.72 3.81
C TRP A 335 -3.86 13.97 3.33
N ALA A 336 -3.10 13.38 4.24
CA ALA A 336 -1.92 12.58 3.93
C ALA A 336 -2.19 11.07 3.88
N THR A 337 -3.24 10.60 4.59
CA THR A 337 -3.62 9.19 4.63
C THR A 337 -4.73 8.88 3.63
N MET A 338 -4.67 7.70 3.03
CA MET A 338 -5.70 7.27 2.07
C MET A 338 -7.10 7.14 2.70
N PRO A 339 -7.28 6.63 3.93
CA PRO A 339 -8.60 6.61 4.54
C PRO A 339 -9.24 8.00 4.64
N ASN A 340 -8.49 9.03 5.05
CA ASN A 340 -9.00 10.40 5.12
C ASN A 340 -9.30 10.98 3.74
N ILE A 341 -8.46 10.67 2.72
CA ILE A 341 -8.67 11.09 1.33
C ILE A 341 -9.94 10.46 0.77
N LEU A 342 -10.15 9.15 0.99
CA LEU A 342 -11.31 8.42 0.50
C LEU A 342 -12.61 8.86 1.16
N ALA A 343 -12.57 9.12 2.47
CA ALA A 343 -13.71 9.62 3.22
C ALA A 343 -13.98 11.13 2.98
N ASN A 344 -12.96 11.86 2.48
CA ASN A 344 -12.94 13.33 2.42
C ASN A 344 -13.20 13.99 3.79
N GLU A 345 -12.86 13.32 4.87
CA GLU A 345 -12.94 13.78 6.25
C GLU A 345 -11.82 13.19 7.11
N GLU A 346 -11.63 13.70 8.33
CA GLU A 346 -10.65 13.15 9.28
C GLU A 346 -11.21 11.89 9.96
N VAL A 347 -10.86 10.72 9.41
CA VAL A 347 -11.10 9.41 10.04
C VAL A 347 -9.96 9.08 11.01
N TYR A 348 -8.74 9.28 10.57
CA TYR A 348 -7.53 9.14 11.37
C TYR A 348 -6.95 10.51 11.70
N PRO A 349 -6.67 10.87 12.96
CA PRO A 349 -5.88 12.04 13.31
C PRO A 349 -4.50 12.01 12.64
N GLU A 350 -4.10 13.09 11.96
CA GLU A 350 -2.84 13.20 11.23
C GLU A 350 -1.90 14.21 11.87
N PHE A 351 -0.73 13.76 12.28
CA PHE A 351 0.32 14.61 12.83
C PHE A 351 1.52 14.66 11.88
N ILE A 352 1.72 15.81 11.23
CA ILE A 352 2.73 15.97 10.20
C ILE A 352 3.85 16.89 10.69
N GLN A 353 5.10 16.48 10.50
CA GLN A 353 6.32 17.25 10.80
C GLN A 353 6.36 17.73 12.27
N ASN A 354 6.21 19.07 12.49
CA ASN A 354 6.28 19.68 13.81
C ASN A 354 5.07 19.34 14.71
N ALA A 355 3.94 19.01 14.12
CA ALA A 355 2.77 18.53 14.87
C ALA A 355 2.95 17.10 15.39
N ALA A 356 3.86 16.30 14.79
CA ALA A 356 4.16 14.95 15.21
C ALA A 356 5.08 14.95 16.44
N THR A 357 4.53 15.34 17.59
CA THR A 357 5.21 15.31 18.89
C THR A 357 4.71 14.13 19.73
N PRO A 358 5.53 13.60 20.67
CA PRO A 358 5.08 12.56 21.60
C PRO A 358 3.80 12.94 22.35
N GLU A 359 3.67 14.20 22.76
CA GLU A 359 2.53 14.72 23.54
C GLU A 359 1.25 14.74 22.72
N SER A 360 1.29 15.21 21.45
CA SER A 360 0.11 15.28 20.60
C SER A 360 -0.37 13.88 20.20
N ILE A 361 0.57 13.00 19.87
CA ILE A 361 0.29 11.60 19.49
C ILE A 361 -0.26 10.81 20.69
N SER A 362 0.38 10.93 21.86
CA SER A 362 -0.09 10.24 23.07
C SER A 362 -1.48 10.70 23.51
N ARG A 363 -1.77 12.00 23.39
CA ARG A 363 -3.11 12.54 23.69
C ARG A 363 -4.17 11.93 22.78
N ALA A 364 -3.96 11.96 21.46
CA ALA A 364 -4.89 11.41 20.51
C ALA A 364 -5.06 9.87 20.68
N ALA A 365 -3.99 9.16 21.01
CA ALA A 365 -4.06 7.72 21.27
C ALA A 365 -4.83 7.41 22.57
N LEU A 366 -4.64 8.19 23.63
CA LEU A 366 -5.39 8.06 24.89
C LEU A 366 -6.88 8.35 24.69
N GLU A 367 -7.23 9.37 23.91
CA GLU A 367 -8.62 9.64 23.54
C GLU A 367 -9.24 8.45 22.82
N LEU A 368 -8.53 7.85 21.86
CA LEU A 368 -9.02 6.64 21.16
C LEU A 368 -9.16 5.43 22.10
N LEU A 369 -8.25 5.25 23.07
CA LEU A 369 -8.32 4.14 24.02
C LEU A 369 -9.48 4.30 24.99
N GLN A 370 -9.79 5.52 25.42
CA GLN A 370 -10.79 5.81 26.44
C GLN A 370 -12.20 6.01 25.86
N ASP A 371 -12.33 6.42 24.60
CA ASP A 371 -13.63 6.69 23.95
C ASP A 371 -14.02 5.53 23.01
N GLU A 372 -14.81 4.61 23.55
CA GLU A 372 -15.36 3.47 22.80
C GLU A 372 -16.30 3.90 21.67
N SER A 373 -17.09 4.95 21.89
CA SER A 373 -18.01 5.48 20.88
C SER A 373 -17.26 6.02 19.67
N ARG A 374 -16.17 6.76 19.92
CA ARG A 374 -15.28 7.27 18.88
C ARG A 374 -14.63 6.11 18.10
N ARG A 375 -14.15 5.07 18.78
CA ARG A 375 -13.60 3.87 18.09
C ARG A 375 -14.66 3.19 17.25
N ALA A 376 -15.88 3.02 17.74
CA ALA A 376 -16.96 2.40 16.99
C ALA A 376 -17.33 3.22 15.74
N LYS A 377 -17.38 4.56 15.86
CA LYS A 377 -17.58 5.46 14.72
C LYS A 377 -16.49 5.29 13.67
N ILE A 378 -15.21 5.30 14.07
CA ILE A 378 -14.08 5.10 13.15
C ILE A 378 -14.21 3.74 12.46
N LYS A 379 -14.47 2.65 13.19
CA LYS A 379 -14.63 1.32 12.59
C LYS A 379 -15.75 1.29 11.53
N SER A 380 -16.88 1.95 11.79
CA SER A 380 -17.96 2.08 10.80
C SER A 380 -17.53 2.86 9.56
N GLN A 381 -16.81 3.97 9.72
CA GLN A 381 -16.26 4.74 8.60
C GLN A 381 -15.26 3.91 7.78
N LEU A 382 -14.38 3.16 8.45
CA LEU A 382 -13.42 2.25 7.79
C LEU A 382 -14.12 1.15 7.00
N ALA A 383 -15.17 0.54 7.55
CA ALA A 383 -15.98 -0.45 6.85
C ALA A 383 -16.60 0.12 5.56
N THR A 384 -17.11 1.36 5.62
CA THR A 384 -17.64 2.07 4.45
C THR A 384 -16.54 2.33 3.41
N ILE A 385 -15.36 2.76 3.84
CA ILE A 385 -14.21 2.97 2.95
C ILE A 385 -13.82 1.66 2.27
N VAL A 386 -13.64 0.58 3.03
CA VAL A 386 -13.24 -0.73 2.51
C VAL A 386 -14.26 -1.27 1.52
N SER A 387 -15.56 -1.14 1.81
CA SER A 387 -16.62 -1.57 0.88
C SER A 387 -16.60 -0.80 -0.45
N SER A 388 -16.15 0.47 -0.44
CA SER A 388 -16.02 1.27 -1.66
C SER A 388 -14.87 0.83 -2.58
N LEU A 389 -13.93 0.02 -2.07
CA LEU A 389 -12.75 -0.41 -2.81
C LEU A 389 -13.02 -1.56 -3.81
N GLY A 390 -14.27 -1.95 -3.95
CA GLY A 390 -14.73 -2.96 -4.90
C GLY A 390 -14.64 -4.39 -4.35
N GLU A 391 -14.98 -5.34 -5.21
CA GLU A 391 -15.03 -6.76 -4.89
C GLU A 391 -13.66 -7.45 -5.04
N PRO A 392 -13.43 -8.63 -4.43
CA PRO A 392 -12.26 -9.46 -4.69
C PRO A 392 -12.02 -9.71 -6.19
N GLY A 393 -10.77 -9.97 -6.60
CA GLY A 393 -10.43 -10.30 -8.00
C GLY A 393 -9.94 -9.10 -8.83
N ALA A 394 -9.28 -8.12 -8.21
CA ALA A 394 -8.67 -6.98 -8.91
C ALA A 394 -7.73 -7.41 -10.04
N ALA A 395 -6.85 -8.40 -9.81
CA ALA A 395 -5.93 -8.92 -10.82
C ALA A 395 -6.66 -9.56 -12.01
N ARG A 396 -7.77 -10.28 -11.79
CA ARG A 396 -8.60 -10.85 -12.83
C ARG A 396 -9.23 -9.76 -13.70
N ARG A 397 -9.87 -8.75 -13.08
CA ARG A 397 -10.44 -7.63 -13.84
C ARG A 397 -9.39 -6.83 -14.60
N ALA A 398 -8.18 -6.70 -14.02
CA ALA A 398 -7.05 -6.08 -14.70
C ALA A 398 -6.63 -6.90 -15.95
N ALA A 399 -6.54 -8.22 -15.83
CA ALA A 399 -6.22 -9.11 -16.94
C ALA A 399 -7.28 -9.03 -18.06
N GLU A 400 -8.57 -9.07 -17.71
CA GLU A 400 -9.69 -8.92 -18.66
C GLU A 400 -9.62 -7.58 -19.42
N ALA A 401 -9.35 -6.48 -18.70
CA ALA A 401 -9.23 -5.15 -19.30
C ALA A 401 -8.02 -5.04 -20.26
N ILE A 402 -6.88 -5.64 -19.89
CA ILE A 402 -5.67 -5.70 -20.74
C ILE A 402 -5.93 -6.53 -22.00
N MET A 403 -6.51 -7.72 -21.86
CA MET A 403 -6.82 -8.58 -23.00
C MET A 403 -7.86 -7.95 -23.92
N GLY A 404 -8.77 -7.13 -23.36
CA GLY A 404 -9.72 -6.34 -24.15
C GLY A 404 -9.10 -5.27 -25.06
N LEU A 405 -7.77 -4.98 -24.97
CA LEU A 405 -7.07 -4.08 -25.89
C LEU A 405 -6.75 -4.73 -27.24
N PHE A 406 -6.94 -6.05 -27.38
CA PHE A 406 -6.62 -6.83 -28.57
C PHE A 406 -7.87 -7.33 -29.31
N LYS A 407 -9.04 -7.04 -28.79
CA LYS A 407 -10.33 -7.24 -29.46
C LYS A 407 -10.66 -6.00 -30.29
#